data_76f3720554571f2678f93144fe1f71c5
#
_entry.id   76f3720554571f2678f93144fe1f71c5
#
_cell.length_a   1.000
_cell.length_b   1.000
_cell.length_c   1.000
_cell.angle_alpha   90.00
_cell.angle_beta   90.00
_cell.angle_gamma   90.00
#
_symmetry.space_group_name_H-M   'P 1'
#
loop_
_entity.id
_entity.type
_entity.pdbx_description
1 polymer ?
#
loop_
_entity_poly.entity_id
_entity_poly.type
_entity_poly.pdbx_seq_one_letter_code
_entity_poly.pdbx_strand_id
1 'polypeptide(L)'
;MYTTLEQVKIRLHQYHIDTVTNDDDTTSSVVVFDDIEDNPLIEQLIEQSRQEIISLRNYPSSYTQEQIDDDMSNYESVIVNLTVYDHSQAGEYYMASMNEGGVNRTWKNRNDLLAGVFPFVKVI
;
A
#
# COMPACT_ATOMS: atom_id res chain seq x y z
N MET A 1 -8.45 13.43 3.42
CA MET A 1 -7.64 12.53 2.58
C MET A 1 -6.99 11.47 3.45
N TYR A 2 -7.02 10.23 3.01
CA TYR A 2 -6.47 9.12 3.79
C TYR A 2 -4.96 9.06 3.66
N THR A 3 -4.29 8.69 4.75
CA THR A 3 -2.85 8.40 4.73
C THR A 3 -2.59 7.11 3.95
N THR A 4 -1.32 6.83 3.64
CA THR A 4 -0.95 5.59 2.96
C THR A 4 -1.39 4.36 3.76
N LEU A 5 -1.15 4.38 5.08
CA LEU A 5 -1.59 3.30 5.97
C LEU A 5 -3.10 3.11 5.91
N GLU A 6 -3.85 4.20 5.99
CA GLU A 6 -5.31 4.15 5.95
C GLU A 6 -5.82 3.61 4.62
N GLN A 7 -5.21 4.02 3.50
CA GLN A 7 -5.58 3.50 2.18
C GLN A 7 -5.36 2.00 2.08
N VAL A 8 -4.26 1.49 2.62
CA VAL A 8 -3.98 0.05 2.66
C VAL A 8 -5.04 -0.66 3.50
N LYS A 9 -5.34 -0.12 4.68
CA LYS A 9 -6.33 -0.73 5.58
C LYS A 9 -7.72 -0.76 4.95
N ILE A 10 -8.08 0.27 4.19
CA ILE A 10 -9.36 0.28 3.47
C ILE A 10 -9.41 -0.90 2.46
N ARG A 11 -8.35 -1.10 1.70
CA ARG A 11 -8.30 -2.20 0.73
C ARG A 11 -8.27 -3.58 1.38
N LEU A 12 -7.73 -3.67 2.58
CA LEU A 12 -7.71 -4.91 3.37
C LEU A 12 -9.01 -5.12 4.15
N HIS A 13 -9.95 -4.20 4.06
CA HIS A 13 -11.21 -4.21 4.83
C HIS A 13 -10.99 -4.20 6.33
N GLN A 14 -9.94 -3.53 6.79
CA GLN A 14 -9.64 -3.37 8.22
C GLN A 14 -10.26 -2.07 8.74
N TYR A 15 -11.56 -1.94 8.55
CA TYR A 15 -12.31 -0.78 9.03
C TYR A 15 -13.79 -1.14 9.19
N HIS A 16 -14.50 -0.28 9.93
CA HIS A 16 -15.95 -0.34 9.99
C HIS A 16 -16.52 1.08 9.98
N ILE A 17 -17.81 1.17 9.72
CA ILE A 17 -18.51 2.45 9.68
C ILE A 17 -19.31 2.59 10.97
N ASP A 18 -19.07 3.68 11.71
CA ASP A 18 -19.81 4.04 12.90
C ASP A 18 -20.71 5.23 12.61
N THR A 19 -21.78 5.35 13.40
CA THR A 19 -22.68 6.49 13.35
C THR A 19 -22.43 7.37 14.56
N VAL A 20 -22.22 8.67 14.32
CA VAL A 20 -21.98 9.66 15.36
C VAL A 20 -23.13 10.66 15.36
N THR A 21 -23.64 11.00 16.55
CA THR A 21 -24.66 12.04 16.69
C THR A 21 -23.96 13.40 16.85
N ASN A 22 -24.31 14.32 15.97
CA ASN A 22 -23.76 15.68 15.98
C ASN A 22 -24.50 16.56 17.01
N ASP A 23 -23.97 17.74 17.28
CA ASP A 23 -24.55 18.68 18.24
C ASP A 23 -25.95 19.17 17.82
N ASP A 24 -26.27 19.11 16.54
CA ASP A 24 -27.56 19.53 15.99
C ASP A 24 -28.55 18.37 15.85
N ASP A 25 -28.32 17.24 16.52
CA ASP A 25 -29.11 16.01 16.49
C ASP A 25 -29.12 15.30 15.13
N THR A 26 -28.30 15.73 14.17
CA THR A 26 -28.08 14.97 12.94
C THR A 26 -27.07 13.85 13.17
N THR A 27 -27.11 12.83 12.32
CA THR A 27 -26.15 11.73 12.39
C THR A 27 -25.19 11.79 11.21
N SER A 28 -23.94 11.43 11.47
CA SER A 28 -22.90 11.32 10.45
C SER A 28 -22.28 9.95 10.52
N SER A 29 -21.86 9.42 9.35
CA SER A 29 -21.10 8.18 9.28
C SER A 29 -19.61 8.49 9.35
N VAL A 30 -18.87 7.76 10.15
CA VAL A 30 -17.42 7.89 10.26
C VAL A 30 -16.75 6.54 10.04
N VAL A 31 -15.58 6.58 9.43
CA VAL A 31 -14.76 5.39 9.22
C VAL A 31 -13.87 5.20 10.45
N VAL A 32 -13.92 4.02 11.03
CA VAL A 32 -13.07 3.64 12.17
C VAL A 32 -12.19 2.49 11.72
N PHE A 33 -10.86 2.66 11.88
CA PHE A 33 -9.91 1.65 11.45
C PHE A 33 -9.71 0.58 12.53
N ASP A 34 -9.70 -0.67 12.09
CA ASP A 34 -9.59 -1.84 12.95
C ASP A 34 -8.18 -2.45 12.87
N ASP A 35 -7.98 -3.57 13.57
CA ASP A 35 -6.75 -4.36 13.51
C ASP A 35 -5.48 -3.53 13.73
N ILE A 36 -5.49 -2.74 14.80
CA ILE A 36 -4.37 -1.85 15.15
C ILE A 36 -3.08 -2.64 15.32
N GLU A 37 -3.16 -3.88 15.78
CA GLU A 37 -2.01 -4.76 15.97
C GLU A 37 -1.31 -5.12 14.65
N ASP A 38 -2.00 -4.97 13.51
CA ASP A 38 -1.42 -5.22 12.19
C ASP A 38 -0.69 -3.99 11.62
N ASN A 39 -0.90 -2.81 12.22
CA ASN A 39 -0.33 -1.57 11.71
C ASN A 39 1.20 -1.60 11.55
N PRO A 40 1.98 -2.13 12.53
CA PRO A 40 3.43 -2.16 12.37
C PRO A 40 3.88 -2.96 11.14
N LEU A 41 3.24 -4.08 10.85
CA LEU A 41 3.55 -4.87 9.66
C LEU A 41 3.22 -4.08 8.40
N ILE A 42 2.04 -3.47 8.35
CA ILE A 42 1.62 -2.68 7.18
C ILE A 42 2.59 -1.53 6.95
N GLU A 43 2.97 -0.81 8.01
CA GLU A 43 3.90 0.31 7.89
C GLU A 43 5.27 -0.14 7.39
N GLN A 44 5.75 -1.30 7.84
CA GLN A 44 6.99 -1.85 7.36
C GLN A 44 6.91 -2.19 5.86
N LEU A 45 5.82 -2.79 5.43
CA LEU A 45 5.61 -3.12 4.02
C LEU A 45 5.50 -1.86 3.15
N ILE A 46 4.86 -0.81 3.66
CA ILE A 46 4.79 0.48 2.98
C ILE A 46 6.20 1.03 2.76
N GLU A 47 7.02 1.03 3.81
CA GLU A 47 8.38 1.55 3.73
C GLU A 47 9.24 0.73 2.77
N GLN A 48 9.12 -0.60 2.80
CA GLN A 48 9.82 -1.47 1.85
C GLN A 48 9.42 -1.18 0.41
N SER A 49 8.12 -1.01 0.17
CA SER A 49 7.61 -0.67 -1.17
C SER A 49 8.13 0.68 -1.64
N ARG A 50 8.15 1.66 -0.73
CA ARG A 50 8.67 2.99 -1.02
C ARG A 50 10.14 2.93 -1.41
N GLN A 51 10.95 2.22 -0.64
CA GLN A 51 12.38 2.07 -0.92
C GLN A 51 12.63 1.32 -2.24
N GLU A 52 11.80 0.33 -2.53
CA GLU A 52 11.90 -0.38 -3.80
C GLU A 52 11.65 0.54 -4.99
N ILE A 53 10.62 1.37 -4.93
CA ILE A 53 10.32 2.34 -5.99
C ILE A 53 11.45 3.36 -6.11
N ILE A 54 11.95 3.88 -4.99
CA ILE A 54 13.07 4.81 -4.99
C ILE A 54 14.29 4.19 -5.69
N SER A 55 14.57 2.93 -5.40
CA SER A 55 15.67 2.20 -6.04
C SER A 55 15.45 2.06 -7.54
N LEU A 56 14.24 1.72 -7.96
CA LEU A 56 13.90 1.56 -9.38
C LEU A 56 13.93 2.89 -10.14
N ARG A 57 13.53 3.98 -9.49
CA ARG A 57 13.55 5.30 -10.10
C ARG A 57 14.97 5.81 -10.34
N ASN A 58 15.94 5.33 -9.57
CA ASN A 58 17.35 5.69 -9.75
C ASN A 58 17.55 7.20 -9.83
N TYR A 59 17.12 7.91 -8.78
CA TYR A 59 17.18 9.37 -8.75
C TYR A 59 18.61 9.90 -8.93
N PRO A 60 18.79 10.99 -9.68
CA PRO A 60 20.10 11.62 -9.80
C PRO A 60 20.63 12.07 -8.44
N SER A 61 21.94 12.01 -8.25
CA SER A 61 22.58 12.43 -7.00
C SER A 61 22.35 13.91 -6.68
N SER A 62 22.00 14.70 -7.69
CA SER A 62 21.68 16.12 -7.53
C SER A 62 20.28 16.37 -6.95
N TYR A 63 19.43 15.35 -6.88
CA TYR A 63 18.08 15.51 -6.34
C TYR A 63 18.13 15.72 -4.84
N THR A 64 17.36 16.70 -4.37
CA THR A 64 17.13 16.90 -2.94
C THR A 64 16.08 15.91 -2.45
N GLN A 65 16.00 15.72 -1.13
CA GLN A 65 14.96 14.87 -0.55
C GLN A 65 13.57 15.38 -0.89
N GLU A 66 13.39 16.71 -0.94
CA GLU A 66 12.12 17.32 -1.33
C GLU A 66 11.72 16.95 -2.76
N GLN A 67 12.67 16.96 -3.69
CA GLN A 67 12.41 16.56 -5.07
C GLN A 67 12.05 15.08 -5.18
N ILE A 68 12.71 14.23 -4.41
CA ILE A 68 12.41 12.80 -4.36
C ILE A 68 11.00 12.59 -3.81
N ASP A 69 10.66 13.26 -2.72
CA ASP A 69 9.35 13.14 -2.10
C ASP A 69 8.24 13.61 -3.04
N ASP A 70 8.49 14.69 -3.77
CA ASP A 70 7.53 15.21 -4.75
C ASP A 70 7.30 14.23 -5.89
N ASP A 71 8.36 13.65 -6.43
CA ASP A 71 8.24 12.62 -7.47
C ASP A 71 7.53 11.37 -6.93
N MET A 72 7.87 10.95 -5.71
CA MET A 72 7.28 9.77 -5.09
C MET A 72 5.78 9.92 -4.86
N SER A 73 5.27 11.14 -4.74
CA SER A 73 3.84 11.37 -4.59
C SER A 73 3.04 10.85 -5.80
N ASN A 74 3.67 10.76 -6.96
CA ASN A 74 3.04 10.21 -8.16
C ASN A 74 2.88 8.69 -8.10
N TYR A 75 3.55 8.03 -7.17
CA TYR A 75 3.55 6.56 -7.04
C TYR A 75 2.79 6.08 -5.81
N GLU A 76 1.98 6.94 -5.20
CA GLU A 76 1.21 6.58 -4.00
C GLU A 76 0.35 5.35 -4.23
N SER A 77 -0.36 5.28 -5.35
CA SER A 77 -1.21 4.13 -5.66
C SER A 77 -0.39 2.86 -5.89
N VAL A 78 0.81 2.99 -6.45
CA VAL A 78 1.70 1.84 -6.64
C VAL A 78 2.16 1.32 -5.28
N ILE A 79 2.54 2.21 -4.36
CA ILE A 79 2.93 1.84 -3.00
C ILE A 79 1.79 1.08 -2.32
N VAL A 80 0.58 1.60 -2.40
CA VAL A 80 -0.61 0.94 -1.80
C VAL A 80 -0.82 -0.44 -2.42
N ASN A 81 -0.76 -0.55 -3.75
CA ASN A 81 -0.94 -1.82 -4.44
C ASN A 81 0.13 -2.85 -4.05
N LEU A 82 1.39 -2.45 -3.99
CA LEU A 82 2.49 -3.32 -3.58
C LEU A 82 2.31 -3.78 -2.14
N THR A 83 1.93 -2.88 -1.25
CA THR A 83 1.74 -3.19 0.16
C THR A 83 0.60 -4.19 0.34
N VAL A 84 -0.53 -3.99 -0.34
CA VAL A 84 -1.66 -4.91 -0.29
C VAL A 84 -1.24 -6.28 -0.82
N TYR A 85 -0.52 -6.32 -1.93
CA TYR A 85 -0.02 -7.56 -2.50
C TYR A 85 0.90 -8.29 -1.52
N ASP A 86 1.89 -7.59 -0.98
CA ASP A 86 2.86 -8.19 -0.06
C ASP A 86 2.21 -8.66 1.23
N HIS A 87 1.24 -7.91 1.75
CA HIS A 87 0.46 -8.31 2.92
C HIS A 87 -0.32 -9.60 2.65
N SER A 88 -0.93 -9.69 1.49
CA SER A 88 -1.68 -10.87 1.08
C SER A 88 -0.76 -12.08 0.91
N GLN A 89 0.44 -11.87 0.37
CA GLN A 89 1.43 -12.95 0.19
C GLN A 89 1.95 -13.44 1.53
N ALA A 90 2.12 -12.57 2.50
CA ALA A 90 2.55 -12.97 3.83
C ALA A 90 1.55 -13.95 4.46
N GLY A 91 0.25 -13.73 4.24
CA GLY A 91 -0.79 -14.66 4.66
C GLY A 91 -0.81 -15.94 3.83
N GLU A 92 -0.67 -15.80 2.52
CA GLU A 92 -0.74 -16.93 1.59
C GLU A 92 0.48 -17.86 1.67
N TYR A 93 1.61 -17.37 2.15
CA TYR A 93 2.80 -18.21 2.31
C TYR A 93 2.52 -19.43 3.17
N TYR A 94 1.75 -19.24 4.24
CA TYR A 94 1.32 -20.36 5.08
C TYR A 94 0.20 -21.16 4.43
N MET A 95 -0.64 -20.52 3.65
CA MET A 95 -1.77 -21.18 2.98
C MET A 95 -1.33 -22.01 1.78
N ALA A 96 -0.27 -21.62 1.09
CA ALA A 96 0.25 -22.35 -0.06
C ALA A 96 0.72 -23.75 0.30
N SER A 97 1.23 -23.94 1.52
CA SER A 97 1.65 -25.25 2.00
C SER A 97 0.46 -26.12 2.44
N MET A 98 -0.73 -25.55 2.55
CA MET A 98 -1.95 -26.23 2.99
C MET A 98 -3.03 -26.20 1.91
N ASN A 99 -2.66 -25.97 0.66
CA ASN A 99 -3.62 -25.85 -0.44
C ASN A 99 -4.13 -27.24 -0.83
N GLU A 100 -5.16 -27.68 -0.14
CA GLU A 100 -5.76 -29.00 -0.34
C GLU A 100 -7.09 -28.94 -1.09
N GLY A 101 -7.35 -27.97 -1.86
CA GLY A 101 -8.67 -27.87 -2.42
C GLY A 101 -8.74 -27.52 -3.88
N GLY A 102 -7.63 -27.47 -4.58
CA GLY A 102 -7.62 -27.13 -5.99
C GLY A 102 -8.12 -25.71 -6.27
N VAL A 103 -8.12 -24.85 -5.29
CA VAL A 103 -8.44 -23.44 -5.49
C VAL A 103 -7.20 -22.77 -6.04
N ASN A 104 -7.15 -22.65 -7.35
CA ASN A 104 -6.10 -21.91 -8.01
C ASN A 104 -6.38 -20.42 -7.86
N ARG A 105 -5.71 -19.78 -6.92
CA ARG A 105 -5.68 -18.34 -6.87
C ARG A 105 -4.57 -17.87 -7.80
N THR A 106 -4.96 -17.31 -8.93
CA THR A 106 -4.01 -16.69 -9.85
C THR A 106 -3.73 -15.29 -9.33
N TRP A 107 -2.58 -15.12 -8.69
CA TRP A 107 -2.13 -13.80 -8.26
C TRP A 107 -1.48 -13.08 -9.44
N LYS A 108 -1.75 -11.78 -9.55
CA LYS A 108 -1.00 -10.93 -10.46
C LYS A 108 0.47 -11.03 -10.10
N ASN A 109 1.33 -11.12 -11.12
CA ASN A 109 2.76 -11.04 -10.91
C ASN A 109 3.08 -9.68 -10.27
N ARG A 110 3.89 -9.69 -9.21
CA ARG A 110 4.26 -8.45 -8.52
C ARG A 110 4.91 -7.45 -9.46
N ASN A 111 5.67 -7.91 -10.45
CA ASN A 111 6.29 -7.04 -11.45
C ASN A 111 5.27 -6.25 -12.27
N ASP A 112 4.07 -6.78 -12.46
CA ASP A 112 3.01 -6.06 -13.17
C ASP A 112 2.58 -4.80 -12.43
N LEU A 113 2.65 -4.83 -11.10
CA LEU A 113 2.33 -3.66 -10.27
C LEU A 113 3.37 -2.56 -10.40
N LEU A 114 4.58 -2.91 -10.80
CA LEU A 114 5.69 -1.98 -11.00
C LEU A 114 5.83 -1.52 -12.45
N ALA A 115 4.96 -1.96 -13.34
CA ALA A 115 5.09 -1.72 -14.78
C ALA A 115 5.12 -0.24 -15.16
N GLY A 116 4.52 0.62 -14.35
CA GLY A 116 4.52 2.07 -14.58
C GLY A 116 5.68 2.81 -13.93
N VAL A 117 6.60 2.11 -13.27
CA VAL A 117 7.72 2.73 -12.57
C VAL A 117 8.96 2.58 -13.45
N PHE A 118 9.42 3.72 -13.99
CA PHE A 118 10.57 3.74 -14.88
C PHE A 118 11.73 4.47 -14.21
N PRO A 119 12.98 4.05 -14.47
CA PRO A 119 14.14 4.80 -13.97
C PRO A 119 14.27 6.13 -14.70
N PHE A 120 14.85 7.11 -14.02
CA PHE A 120 15.30 8.33 -14.69
C PHE A 120 16.35 7.97 -15.71
N VAL A 121 16.13 8.38 -16.96
CA VAL A 121 17.10 8.17 -18.03
C VAL A 121 17.99 9.39 -18.08
N LYS A 122 19.28 9.20 -17.88
CA LYS A 122 20.24 10.26 -18.16
C LYS A 122 20.26 10.47 -19.66
N VAL A 123 19.80 11.64 -20.09
CA VAL A 123 20.01 12.08 -21.47
C VAL A 123 21.46 12.52 -21.55
N ILE A 124 22.25 11.75 -22.24
CA ILE A 124 23.64 12.08 -22.49
C ILE A 124 23.71 12.96 -23.72
#